data_76147b62aff93ea987cea3506487af38
#
_entry.id   76147b62aff93ea987cea3506487af38
#
_cell.length_a   1.000
_cell.length_b   1.000
_cell.length_c   1.000
_cell.angle_alpha   90.00
_cell.angle_beta   90.00
_cell.angle_gamma   90.00
#
_symmetry.space_group_name_H-M   'P 1'
#
loop_
_entity.id
_entity.type
_entity.pdbx_description
1 polymer ?
#
loop_
_entity_poly.entity_id
_entity_poly.type
_entity_poly.pdbx_seq_one_letter_code
_entity_poly.pdbx_strand_id
1 'polypeptide(L)'
;MRDPARRSAEEVVRPGAADAPAALMPWHTVPPGSGPARAAVLVLHGGAADSKAPPRPWNVARARMRPFLRRVTRALPDDGTFVGQVRYRHRGWNGADADPVADVLRALDELSALVGEVPVVLVGHSMGGRAALRAAAAPQVRAVVALAPWCPEGEPVAHLRDKRVIVLHGDRDRITDPAESFGLVRRAVEAGSAASAVRVAGGDHAMIRRARTWHHATGTAVAGLVARLADGLDPLPAERPGAEPDVL
;
A
#
# COMPACT_ATOMS: atom_id res chain seq x y z
N MET A 1 3.70 51.28 31.81
CA MET A 1 4.10 49.87 32.04
C MET A 1 3.20 49.03 31.16
N ARG A 2 3.67 48.63 29.96
CA ARG A 2 2.91 47.85 28.96
C ARG A 2 3.39 46.42 28.99
N ASP A 3 2.43 45.50 29.17
CA ASP A 3 2.61 44.06 29.25
C ASP A 3 3.07 43.49 27.89
N PRO A 4 4.19 42.70 27.79
CA PRO A 4 4.68 42.16 26.55
C PRO A 4 4.28 40.68 26.31
N ALA A 5 3.09 40.22 26.70
CA ALA A 5 2.66 38.81 26.61
C ALA A 5 1.44 38.60 25.71
N ARG A 6 1.46 39.12 24.48
CA ARG A 6 0.57 38.64 23.38
C ARG A 6 1.36 38.62 22.08
N ARG A 7 2.24 37.62 21.93
CA ARG A 7 2.65 37.20 20.59
C ARG A 7 1.72 36.07 20.17
N SER A 8 0.87 36.42 19.24
CA SER A 8 0.00 35.55 18.47
C SER A 8 0.80 34.35 17.93
N ALA A 9 0.26 33.14 18.09
CA ALA A 9 0.72 32.01 17.36
C ALA A 9 0.44 32.27 15.87
N GLU A 10 1.42 32.80 15.16
CA GLU A 10 1.40 32.83 13.71
C GLU A 10 1.48 31.36 13.23
N GLU A 11 0.37 30.93 12.67
CA GLU A 11 0.21 29.73 11.89
C GLU A 11 1.30 29.69 10.82
N VAL A 12 2.30 28.84 11.01
CA VAL A 12 3.32 28.56 10.00
C VAL A 12 2.62 27.83 8.87
N VAL A 13 2.02 28.57 7.95
CA VAL A 13 1.59 28.07 6.65
C VAL A 13 2.85 27.55 5.94
N ARG A 14 3.00 26.23 5.87
CA ARG A 14 4.08 25.59 5.10
C ARG A 14 3.84 25.91 3.63
N PRO A 15 4.69 26.70 2.94
CA PRO A 15 4.56 26.92 1.52
C PRO A 15 4.95 25.62 0.81
N GLY A 16 4.07 25.04 -0.04
CA GLY A 16 4.43 23.96 -0.94
C GLY A 16 3.39 22.87 -1.21
N ALA A 17 2.20 22.90 -0.62
CA ALA A 17 1.19 21.86 -0.90
C ALA A 17 0.31 22.14 -2.13
N ALA A 18 0.14 23.40 -2.52
CA ALA A 18 -0.77 23.79 -3.60
C ALA A 18 -0.26 23.52 -5.02
N ASP A 19 1.08 23.43 -5.24
CA ASP A 19 1.68 23.25 -6.58
C ASP A 19 2.16 21.82 -6.88
N ALA A 20 2.03 20.88 -5.95
CA ALA A 20 2.46 19.52 -6.20
C ALA A 20 1.42 18.79 -7.09
N PRO A 21 1.87 18.05 -8.12
CA PRO A 21 0.94 17.28 -8.94
C PRO A 21 0.17 16.27 -8.09
N ALA A 22 -1.07 15.96 -8.48
CA ALA A 22 -1.94 15.02 -7.77
C ALA A 22 -1.20 13.72 -7.42
N ALA A 23 -1.36 13.26 -6.18
CA ALA A 23 -0.77 12.02 -5.70
C ALA A 23 -1.55 10.80 -6.21
N LEU A 24 -2.86 10.94 -6.41
CA LEU A 24 -3.72 9.92 -6.98
C LEU A 24 -3.67 9.94 -8.50
N MET A 25 -3.40 8.80 -9.10
CA MET A 25 -3.46 8.58 -10.55
C MET A 25 -4.54 7.52 -10.84
N PRO A 26 -5.72 7.90 -11.33
CA PRO A 26 -6.76 6.95 -11.70
C PRO A 26 -6.26 5.97 -12.79
N TRP A 27 -6.62 4.69 -12.63
CA TRP A 27 -6.37 3.62 -13.61
C TRP A 27 -7.66 3.04 -14.16
N HIS A 28 -8.62 2.78 -13.28
CA HIS A 28 -9.96 2.32 -13.58
C HIS A 28 -10.93 3.04 -12.65
N THR A 29 -11.89 3.72 -13.21
CA THR A 29 -12.91 4.46 -12.47
C THR A 29 -14.25 3.73 -12.57
N VAL A 30 -15.11 3.94 -11.59
CA VAL A 30 -16.46 3.41 -11.61
C VAL A 30 -17.21 4.02 -12.81
N PRO A 31 -17.81 3.21 -13.68
CA PRO A 31 -18.52 3.73 -14.85
C PRO A 31 -19.66 4.66 -14.45
N PRO A 32 -19.93 5.71 -15.23
CA PRO A 32 -21.10 6.56 -15.00
C PRO A 32 -22.38 5.72 -14.97
N GLY A 33 -23.23 5.94 -13.95
CA GLY A 33 -24.49 5.22 -13.79
C GLY A 33 -24.40 3.90 -12.98
N SER A 34 -23.19 3.44 -12.62
CA SER A 34 -23.02 2.23 -11.78
C SER A 34 -23.24 2.47 -10.28
N GLY A 35 -23.65 3.68 -9.89
CA GLY A 35 -23.76 4.06 -8.49
C GLY A 35 -22.42 4.51 -7.87
N PRO A 36 -22.39 4.75 -6.54
CA PRO A 36 -21.18 5.16 -5.83
C PRO A 36 -20.14 4.03 -5.80
N ALA A 37 -18.87 4.42 -5.67
CA ALA A 37 -17.81 3.44 -5.41
C ALA A 37 -18.09 2.68 -4.10
N ARG A 38 -17.81 1.37 -4.10
CA ARG A 38 -18.01 0.51 -2.93
C ARG A 38 -16.70 0.15 -2.23
N ALA A 39 -15.59 0.21 -2.97
CA ALA A 39 -14.24 -0.02 -2.47
C ALA A 39 -13.23 0.65 -3.40
N ALA A 40 -11.98 0.75 -2.95
CA ALA A 40 -10.88 1.21 -3.78
C ALA A 40 -9.62 0.37 -3.61
N VAL A 41 -8.82 0.29 -4.67
CA VAL A 41 -7.49 -0.33 -4.67
C VAL A 41 -6.46 0.69 -5.11
N LEU A 42 -5.46 0.97 -4.28
CA LEU A 42 -4.34 1.84 -4.64
C LEU A 42 -3.05 1.03 -4.75
N VAL A 43 -2.36 1.18 -5.89
CA VAL A 43 -1.12 0.47 -6.19
C VAL A 43 0.09 1.38 -6.02
N LEU A 44 1.09 0.91 -5.28
CA LEU A 44 2.28 1.62 -4.85
C LEU A 44 3.53 0.94 -5.45
N HIS A 45 4.36 1.72 -6.14
CA HIS A 45 5.59 1.19 -6.73
C HIS A 45 6.79 1.28 -5.77
N GLY A 46 7.85 0.54 -6.07
CA GLY A 46 9.11 0.59 -5.35
C GLY A 46 9.91 1.88 -5.60
N GLY A 47 10.96 2.06 -4.83
CA GLY A 47 11.86 3.21 -4.91
C GLY A 47 13.22 2.94 -4.29
N ALA A 48 13.99 3.97 -4.00
CA ALA A 48 15.28 3.90 -3.32
C ALA A 48 15.13 4.03 -1.80
N ALA A 49 16.16 3.66 -1.06
CA ALA A 49 16.22 3.93 0.37
C ALA A 49 16.36 5.43 0.65
N ASP A 50 17.15 6.13 -0.17
CA ASP A 50 17.39 7.56 0.01
C ASP A 50 17.50 8.27 -1.34
N SER A 51 16.61 9.21 -1.62
CA SER A 51 16.66 10.11 -2.76
C SER A 51 15.54 11.14 -2.72
N LYS A 52 15.87 12.39 -2.56
CA LYS A 52 14.92 13.54 -2.68
C LYS A 52 14.68 13.95 -4.15
N ALA A 53 15.35 13.33 -5.10
CA ALA A 53 15.12 13.62 -6.52
C ALA A 53 13.69 13.22 -6.94
N PRO A 54 13.05 13.99 -7.84
CA PRO A 54 11.75 13.63 -8.37
C PRO A 54 11.82 12.34 -9.21
N PRO A 55 10.71 11.58 -9.32
CA PRO A 55 10.64 10.44 -10.22
C PRO A 55 10.91 10.86 -11.67
N ARG A 56 11.68 10.03 -12.38
CA ARG A 56 11.92 10.25 -13.82
C ARG A 56 10.64 9.99 -14.64
N PRO A 57 10.44 10.63 -15.80
CA PRO A 57 9.28 10.38 -16.65
C PRO A 57 9.08 8.89 -16.99
N TRP A 58 10.19 8.17 -17.26
CA TRP A 58 10.21 6.71 -17.47
C TRP A 58 10.57 5.96 -16.19
N ASN A 59 9.73 6.05 -15.20
CA ASN A 59 9.93 5.33 -13.94
C ASN A 59 9.66 3.82 -14.12
N VAL A 60 10.75 3.03 -14.22
CA VAL A 60 10.71 1.57 -14.40
C VAL A 60 9.97 0.88 -13.24
N ALA A 61 10.17 1.35 -11.99
CA ALA A 61 9.47 0.79 -10.84
C ALA A 61 7.95 0.97 -10.95
N ARG A 62 7.51 2.14 -11.41
CA ARG A 62 6.09 2.39 -11.69
C ARG A 62 5.59 1.55 -12.86
N ALA A 63 6.35 1.47 -13.95
CA ALA A 63 5.98 0.67 -15.12
C ALA A 63 5.81 -0.81 -14.79
N ARG A 64 6.63 -1.35 -13.87
CA ARG A 64 6.55 -2.73 -13.36
C ARG A 64 5.20 -3.04 -12.71
N MET A 65 4.53 -2.06 -12.13
CA MET A 65 3.22 -2.26 -11.51
C MET A 65 2.05 -2.32 -12.51
N ARG A 66 2.27 -1.98 -13.78
CA ARG A 66 1.20 -2.03 -14.81
C ARG A 66 0.59 -3.43 -15.03
N PRO A 67 1.36 -4.54 -15.09
CA PRO A 67 0.79 -5.88 -15.18
C PRO A 67 -0.07 -6.23 -13.94
N PHE A 68 0.35 -5.79 -12.75
CA PHE A 68 -0.44 -5.96 -11.53
C PHE A 68 -1.75 -5.17 -11.59
N LEU A 69 -1.70 -3.90 -11.97
CA LEU A 69 -2.90 -3.08 -12.18
C LEU A 69 -3.89 -3.77 -13.14
N ARG A 70 -3.40 -4.23 -14.30
CA ARG A 70 -4.23 -4.95 -15.29
C ARG A 70 -4.81 -6.24 -14.72
N ARG A 71 -4.02 -7.00 -13.95
CA ARG A 71 -4.48 -8.27 -13.36
C ARG A 71 -5.49 -8.03 -12.25
N VAL A 72 -5.24 -7.06 -11.38
CA VAL A 72 -6.18 -6.64 -10.33
C VAL A 72 -7.50 -6.21 -10.97
N THR A 73 -7.49 -5.23 -11.88
CA THR A 73 -8.71 -4.74 -12.55
C THR A 73 -9.52 -5.87 -13.20
N ARG A 74 -8.85 -6.84 -13.84
CA ARG A 74 -9.54 -7.99 -14.47
C ARG A 74 -10.08 -9.01 -13.48
N ALA A 75 -9.57 -9.03 -12.26
CA ALA A 75 -10.01 -9.96 -11.22
C ALA A 75 -11.14 -9.38 -10.36
N LEU A 76 -11.33 -8.07 -10.41
CA LEU A 76 -12.40 -7.38 -9.69
C LEU A 76 -13.73 -7.54 -10.44
N PRO A 77 -14.85 -7.68 -9.71
CA PRO A 77 -16.17 -7.55 -10.32
C PRO A 77 -16.36 -6.13 -10.89
N ASP A 78 -17.17 -6.01 -11.94
CA ASP A 78 -17.43 -4.72 -12.62
C ASP A 78 -18.34 -3.76 -11.82
N ASP A 79 -18.40 -3.92 -10.50
CA ASP A 79 -19.45 -3.40 -9.64
C ASP A 79 -19.02 -2.28 -8.67
N GLY A 80 -18.27 -1.32 -9.14
CA GLY A 80 -18.03 -0.12 -8.34
C GLY A 80 -16.72 -0.11 -7.55
N THR A 81 -15.67 -0.79 -8.02
CA THR A 81 -14.35 -0.67 -7.43
C THR A 81 -13.47 0.33 -8.18
N PHE A 82 -13.00 1.37 -7.48
CA PHE A 82 -12.01 2.29 -8.01
C PHE A 82 -10.62 1.64 -7.96
N VAL A 83 -9.83 1.77 -9.02
CA VAL A 83 -8.42 1.35 -9.02
C VAL A 83 -7.54 2.53 -9.41
N GLY A 84 -6.51 2.82 -8.62
CA GLY A 84 -5.57 3.89 -8.87
C GLY A 84 -4.13 3.51 -8.53
N GLN A 85 -3.22 4.40 -8.88
CA GLN A 85 -1.80 4.29 -8.55
C GLN A 85 -1.36 5.54 -7.81
N VAL A 86 -0.51 5.37 -6.79
CA VAL A 86 0.08 6.48 -6.07
C VAL A 86 1.28 7.03 -6.85
N ARG A 87 1.35 8.36 -6.98
CA ARG A 87 2.49 9.10 -7.49
C ARG A 87 3.28 9.66 -6.32
N TYR A 88 4.59 9.36 -6.29
CA TYR A 88 5.48 9.93 -5.29
C TYR A 88 6.10 11.24 -5.79
N ARG A 89 6.34 12.17 -4.86
CA ARG A 89 7.10 13.40 -5.10
C ARG A 89 8.60 13.12 -5.17
N HIS A 90 9.06 12.17 -4.35
CA HIS A 90 10.47 11.78 -4.23
C HIS A 90 10.68 10.31 -4.60
N ARG A 91 11.90 9.97 -5.04
CA ARG A 91 12.22 8.59 -5.44
C ARG A 91 12.55 7.69 -4.25
N GLY A 92 12.88 8.27 -3.09
CA GLY A 92 13.39 7.58 -1.91
C GLY A 92 12.42 7.58 -0.74
N TRP A 93 12.75 6.70 0.22
CA TRP A 93 12.09 6.66 1.52
C TRP A 93 12.48 7.85 2.39
N ASN A 94 13.79 8.19 2.39
CA ASN A 94 14.40 9.36 3.06
C ASN A 94 14.31 9.33 4.60
N GLY A 95 14.70 8.21 5.19
CA GLY A 95 14.85 8.08 6.65
C GLY A 95 13.56 8.34 7.42
N ALA A 96 13.61 9.29 8.37
CA ALA A 96 12.47 9.64 9.21
C ALA A 96 11.35 10.38 8.46
N ASP A 97 11.66 11.03 7.32
CA ASP A 97 10.67 11.76 6.53
C ASP A 97 9.62 10.82 5.93
N ALA A 98 10.02 9.58 5.62
CA ALA A 98 9.12 8.56 5.06
C ALA A 98 8.23 9.12 3.94
N ASP A 99 8.82 9.92 3.03
CA ASP A 99 8.12 10.68 1.99
C ASP A 99 7.03 9.89 1.23
N PRO A 100 7.23 8.59 0.89
CA PRO A 100 6.18 7.83 0.23
C PRO A 100 4.93 7.66 1.08
N VAL A 101 5.03 7.63 2.41
CA VAL A 101 3.86 7.54 3.31
C VAL A 101 3.02 8.81 3.21
N ALA A 102 3.67 9.98 3.25
CA ALA A 102 2.96 11.26 3.10
C ALA A 102 2.24 11.35 1.73
N ASP A 103 2.86 10.82 0.66
CA ASP A 103 2.23 10.79 -0.67
C ASP A 103 1.06 9.79 -0.73
N VAL A 104 1.12 8.66 -0.01
CA VAL A 104 -0.02 7.74 0.11
C VAL A 104 -1.18 8.40 0.84
N LEU A 105 -0.92 9.06 1.99
CA LEU A 105 -1.97 9.74 2.75
C LEU A 105 -2.64 10.82 1.90
N ARG A 106 -1.87 11.62 1.17
CA ARG A 106 -2.41 12.61 0.24
C ARG A 106 -3.25 11.96 -0.86
N ALA A 107 -2.83 10.81 -1.42
CA ALA A 107 -3.63 10.08 -2.41
C ALA A 107 -4.93 9.53 -1.82
N LEU A 108 -4.94 9.15 -0.55
CA LEU A 108 -6.15 8.73 0.16
C LEU A 108 -7.13 9.91 0.35
N ASP A 109 -6.63 11.10 0.70
CA ASP A 109 -7.45 12.30 0.79
C ASP A 109 -8.05 12.69 -0.56
N GLU A 110 -7.23 12.68 -1.63
CA GLU A 110 -7.68 12.92 -3.00
C GLU A 110 -8.72 11.86 -3.47
N LEU A 111 -8.58 10.60 -3.05
CA LEU A 111 -9.53 9.54 -3.31
C LEU A 111 -10.86 9.80 -2.63
N SER A 112 -10.86 10.14 -1.33
CA SER A 112 -12.08 10.46 -0.59
C SER A 112 -12.82 11.65 -1.19
N ALA A 113 -12.11 12.66 -1.67
CA ALA A 113 -12.70 13.79 -2.38
C ALA A 113 -13.33 13.39 -3.74
N LEU A 114 -12.77 12.36 -4.40
CA LEU A 114 -13.22 11.92 -5.73
C LEU A 114 -14.41 10.96 -5.69
N VAL A 115 -14.40 9.99 -4.77
CA VAL A 115 -15.36 8.87 -4.75
C VAL A 115 -16.11 8.72 -3.41
N GLY A 116 -15.86 9.59 -2.45
CA GLY A 116 -16.38 9.49 -1.09
C GLY A 116 -15.56 8.55 -0.21
N GLU A 117 -16.01 8.39 1.05
CA GLU A 117 -15.38 7.50 2.02
C GLU A 117 -15.70 6.04 1.68
N VAL A 118 -14.69 5.30 1.23
CA VAL A 118 -14.78 3.88 0.87
C VAL A 118 -13.65 3.08 1.51
N PRO A 119 -13.84 1.78 1.79
CA PRO A 119 -12.76 0.91 2.24
C PRO A 119 -11.69 0.76 1.15
N VAL A 120 -10.42 0.83 1.58
CA VAL A 120 -9.26 0.82 0.67
C VAL A 120 -8.39 -0.41 0.91
N VAL A 121 -7.97 -1.06 -0.18
CA VAL A 121 -6.91 -2.05 -0.22
C VAL A 121 -5.66 -1.39 -0.82
N LEU A 122 -4.55 -1.40 -0.09
CA LEU A 122 -3.25 -0.96 -0.60
C LEU A 122 -2.46 -2.14 -1.15
N VAL A 123 -1.92 -2.02 -2.36
CA VAL A 123 -1.03 -3.03 -2.98
C VAL A 123 0.32 -2.39 -3.21
N GLY A 124 1.37 -2.83 -2.49
CA GLY A 124 2.67 -2.15 -2.54
C GLY A 124 3.84 -3.09 -2.81
N HIS A 125 4.80 -2.65 -3.66
CA HIS A 125 6.03 -3.38 -3.96
C HIS A 125 7.24 -2.71 -3.30
N SER A 126 8.11 -3.50 -2.63
CA SER A 126 9.40 -3.04 -2.08
C SER A 126 9.20 -1.84 -1.12
N MET A 127 9.82 -0.68 -1.38
CA MET A 127 9.57 0.58 -0.66
C MET A 127 8.06 0.92 -0.62
N GLY A 128 7.33 0.69 -1.71
CA GLY A 128 5.87 0.91 -1.74
C GLY A 128 5.11 -0.08 -0.86
N GLY A 129 5.63 -1.30 -0.66
CA GLY A 129 5.11 -2.26 0.31
C GLY A 129 5.24 -1.76 1.74
N ARG A 130 6.41 -1.20 2.09
CA ARG A 130 6.63 -0.54 3.38
C ARG A 130 5.72 0.66 3.57
N ALA A 131 5.56 1.49 2.52
CA ALA A 131 4.67 2.65 2.56
C ALA A 131 3.21 2.24 2.76
N ALA A 132 2.75 1.18 2.10
CA ALA A 132 1.41 0.63 2.27
C ALA A 132 1.17 0.13 3.70
N LEU A 133 2.13 -0.60 4.27
CA LEU A 133 2.07 -1.07 5.66
C LEU A 133 1.98 0.12 6.64
N ARG A 134 2.81 1.15 6.49
CA ARG A 134 2.77 2.35 7.34
C ARG A 134 1.48 3.15 7.19
N ALA A 135 1.02 3.37 5.95
CA ALA A 135 -0.20 4.10 5.66
C ALA A 135 -1.47 3.35 6.08
N ALA A 136 -1.37 2.06 6.43
CA ALA A 136 -2.48 1.30 6.99
C ALA A 136 -2.99 1.83 8.34
N ALA A 137 -2.27 2.76 8.97
CA ALA A 137 -2.78 3.54 10.11
C ALA A 137 -4.02 4.38 9.74
N ALA A 138 -4.19 4.78 8.47
CA ALA A 138 -5.36 5.51 8.01
C ALA A 138 -6.64 4.65 8.16
N PRO A 139 -7.74 5.22 8.69
CA PRO A 139 -8.94 4.44 9.05
C PRO A 139 -9.61 3.79 7.83
N GLN A 140 -9.62 4.44 6.65
CA GLN A 140 -10.19 3.91 5.43
C GLN A 140 -9.40 2.74 4.85
N VAL A 141 -8.11 2.57 5.19
CA VAL A 141 -7.32 1.41 4.78
C VAL A 141 -7.72 0.20 5.62
N ARG A 142 -8.28 -0.80 4.97
CA ARG A 142 -8.77 -2.02 5.62
C ARG A 142 -7.84 -3.21 5.38
N ALA A 143 -7.10 -3.19 4.27
CA ALA A 143 -6.20 -4.27 3.93
C ALA A 143 -4.94 -3.81 3.18
N VAL A 144 -3.87 -4.60 3.31
CA VAL A 144 -2.60 -4.42 2.59
C VAL A 144 -2.18 -5.73 1.94
N VAL A 145 -1.80 -5.67 0.67
CA VAL A 145 -1.08 -6.73 -0.04
C VAL A 145 0.33 -6.22 -0.33
N ALA A 146 1.31 -6.71 0.40
CA ALA A 146 2.70 -6.29 0.27
C ALA A 146 3.51 -7.30 -0.54
N LEU A 147 4.15 -6.83 -1.61
CA LEU A 147 4.91 -7.63 -2.57
C LEU A 147 6.40 -7.38 -2.38
N ALA A 148 7.15 -8.40 -1.94
CA ALA A 148 8.57 -8.27 -1.61
C ALA A 148 8.88 -6.97 -0.85
N PRO A 149 8.16 -6.68 0.27
CA PRO A 149 8.27 -5.39 0.93
C PRO A 149 9.65 -5.21 1.57
N TRP A 150 10.09 -3.98 1.62
CA TRP A 150 11.26 -3.61 2.42
C TRP A 150 10.81 -3.36 3.86
N CYS A 151 11.07 -4.31 4.74
CA CYS A 151 10.64 -4.29 6.14
C CYS A 151 11.87 -4.38 7.07
N PRO A 152 12.61 -3.26 7.31
CA PRO A 152 13.76 -3.31 8.22
C PRO A 152 13.33 -3.73 9.61
N GLU A 153 14.29 -4.25 10.38
CA GLU A 153 14.09 -4.61 11.78
C GLU A 153 13.46 -3.45 12.56
N GLY A 154 12.54 -3.76 13.46
CA GLY A 154 11.82 -2.74 14.26
C GLY A 154 10.70 -2.01 13.51
N GLU A 155 10.37 -2.39 12.28
CA GLU A 155 9.19 -1.81 11.59
C GLU A 155 7.92 -1.99 12.45
N PRO A 156 7.18 -0.91 12.78
CA PRO A 156 6.04 -0.97 13.70
C PRO A 156 4.86 -1.75 13.11
N VAL A 157 4.15 -2.45 13.98
CA VAL A 157 3.00 -3.29 13.61
C VAL A 157 1.74 -3.01 14.43
N ALA A 158 1.82 -2.26 15.53
CA ALA A 158 0.68 -2.03 16.42
C ALA A 158 -0.54 -1.42 15.71
N HIS A 159 -0.31 -0.54 14.75
CA HIS A 159 -1.36 0.11 13.93
C HIS A 159 -2.00 -0.83 12.89
N LEU A 160 -1.43 -2.03 12.71
CA LEU A 160 -2.00 -3.08 11.85
C LEU A 160 -3.06 -3.92 12.55
N ARG A 161 -3.31 -3.68 13.85
CA ARG A 161 -4.44 -4.31 14.57
C ARG A 161 -5.74 -4.10 13.77
N ASP A 162 -6.55 -5.14 13.70
CA ASP A 162 -7.82 -5.16 12.96
C ASP A 162 -7.69 -4.89 11.44
N LYS A 163 -6.48 -4.95 10.89
CA LYS A 163 -6.23 -4.88 9.44
C LYS A 163 -5.94 -6.27 8.87
N ARG A 164 -6.36 -6.50 7.63
CA ARG A 164 -5.91 -7.68 6.89
C ARG A 164 -4.60 -7.37 6.16
N VAL A 165 -3.56 -8.17 6.41
CA VAL A 165 -2.25 -8.01 5.78
C VAL A 165 -1.87 -9.32 5.08
N ILE A 166 -1.54 -9.25 3.79
CA ILE A 166 -1.03 -10.38 3.02
C ILE A 166 0.35 -9.99 2.49
N VAL A 167 1.39 -10.72 2.88
CA VAL A 167 2.74 -10.50 2.39
C VAL A 167 3.11 -11.63 1.43
N LEU A 168 3.46 -11.30 0.20
CA LEU A 168 4.06 -12.21 -0.77
C LEU A 168 5.55 -11.90 -0.87
N HIS A 169 6.43 -12.91 -0.71
CA HIS A 169 7.87 -12.71 -0.83
C HIS A 169 8.54 -13.87 -1.55
N GLY A 170 9.43 -13.56 -2.51
CA GLY A 170 10.18 -14.55 -3.26
C GLY A 170 11.36 -15.10 -2.46
N ASP A 171 11.58 -16.40 -2.49
CA ASP A 171 12.70 -17.06 -1.78
C ASP A 171 14.08 -16.80 -2.42
N ARG A 172 14.09 -16.22 -3.62
CA ARG A 172 15.31 -15.80 -4.33
C ARG A 172 15.49 -14.29 -4.38
N ASP A 173 14.77 -13.55 -3.53
CA ASP A 173 15.00 -12.12 -3.36
C ASP A 173 16.40 -11.90 -2.75
N ARG A 174 17.17 -11.00 -3.35
CA ARG A 174 18.53 -10.61 -2.92
C ARG A 174 18.63 -9.12 -2.62
N ILE A 175 17.50 -8.42 -2.64
CA ILE A 175 17.42 -6.97 -2.40
C ILE A 175 16.78 -6.68 -1.06
N THR A 176 15.69 -7.40 -0.74
CA THR A 176 15.02 -7.35 0.55
C THR A 176 14.97 -8.76 1.14
N ASP A 177 15.13 -8.87 2.46
CA ASP A 177 15.18 -10.17 3.12
C ASP A 177 13.74 -10.72 3.35
N PRO A 178 13.41 -11.92 2.81
CA PRO A 178 12.14 -12.59 3.11
C PRO A 178 11.93 -12.85 4.61
N ALA A 179 13.02 -13.12 5.38
CA ALA A 179 12.91 -13.40 6.81
C ALA A 179 12.40 -12.18 7.60
N GLU A 180 12.84 -10.97 7.22
CA GLU A 180 12.34 -9.71 7.81
C GLU A 180 10.84 -9.53 7.58
N SER A 181 10.38 -9.79 6.35
CA SER A 181 8.95 -9.70 5.99
C SER A 181 8.10 -10.70 6.76
N PHE A 182 8.56 -11.95 6.85
CA PHE A 182 7.85 -12.99 7.59
C PHE A 182 7.90 -12.73 9.10
N GLY A 183 9.00 -12.17 9.60
CA GLY A 183 9.12 -11.68 10.97
C GLY A 183 8.10 -10.56 11.28
N LEU A 184 7.91 -9.62 10.35
CA LEU A 184 6.89 -8.58 10.48
C LEU A 184 5.49 -9.19 10.55
N VAL A 185 5.16 -10.19 9.71
CA VAL A 185 3.85 -10.86 9.74
C VAL A 185 3.59 -11.51 11.09
N ARG A 186 4.58 -12.23 11.67
CA ARG A 186 4.44 -12.82 13.02
C ARG A 186 4.12 -11.76 14.07
N ARG A 187 4.90 -10.67 14.13
CA ARG A 187 4.65 -9.56 15.06
C ARG A 187 3.29 -8.90 14.83
N ALA A 188 2.84 -8.79 13.58
CA ALA A 188 1.53 -8.23 13.26
C ALA A 188 0.38 -9.11 13.77
N VAL A 189 0.50 -10.44 13.63
CA VAL A 189 -0.46 -11.40 14.20
C VAL A 189 -0.51 -11.29 15.71
N GLU A 190 0.64 -11.25 16.38
CA GLU A 190 0.75 -11.05 17.83
C GLU A 190 0.11 -9.72 18.28
N ALA A 191 0.17 -8.69 17.45
CA ALA A 191 -0.47 -7.39 17.69
C ALA A 191 -1.99 -7.38 17.38
N GLY A 192 -2.58 -8.47 16.89
CA GLY A 192 -4.01 -8.59 16.58
C GLY A 192 -4.37 -8.28 15.13
N SER A 193 -3.41 -8.29 14.19
CA SER A 193 -3.68 -8.21 12.76
C SER A 193 -4.13 -9.57 12.21
N ALA A 194 -5.03 -9.58 11.25
CA ALA A 194 -5.29 -10.76 10.42
C ALA A 194 -4.24 -10.85 9.31
N ALA A 195 -2.97 -11.14 9.69
CA ALA A 195 -1.84 -11.16 8.77
C ALA A 195 -1.48 -12.58 8.31
N SER A 196 -1.02 -12.71 7.06
CA SER A 196 -0.52 -13.94 6.47
C SER A 196 0.67 -13.70 5.56
N ALA A 197 1.49 -14.74 5.39
CA ALA A 197 2.68 -14.72 4.55
C ALA A 197 2.60 -15.81 3.48
N VAL A 198 3.02 -15.49 2.26
CA VAL A 198 3.08 -16.40 1.13
C VAL A 198 4.48 -16.35 0.54
N ARG A 199 5.15 -17.51 0.49
CA ARG A 199 6.45 -17.67 -0.16
C ARG A 199 6.25 -17.99 -1.64
N VAL A 200 6.82 -17.19 -2.52
CA VAL A 200 6.82 -17.44 -3.96
C VAL A 200 8.10 -18.21 -4.32
N ALA A 201 7.98 -19.52 -4.55
CA ALA A 201 9.10 -20.38 -4.85
C ALA A 201 9.79 -19.99 -6.18
N GLY A 202 11.09 -19.70 -6.11
CA GLY A 202 11.88 -19.23 -7.25
C GLY A 202 11.61 -17.76 -7.64
N GLY A 203 10.82 -17.03 -6.83
CA GLY A 203 10.52 -15.61 -7.04
C GLY A 203 11.70 -14.69 -6.71
N ASP A 204 11.87 -13.63 -7.50
CA ASP A 204 12.89 -12.60 -7.29
C ASP A 204 12.26 -11.25 -6.89
N HIS A 205 13.10 -10.32 -6.41
CA HIS A 205 12.66 -8.97 -6.02
C HIS A 205 11.92 -8.23 -7.12
N ALA A 206 12.37 -8.38 -8.35
CA ALA A 206 11.78 -7.71 -9.50
C ALA A 206 10.43 -8.31 -9.93
N MET A 207 10.04 -9.45 -9.35
CA MET A 207 8.81 -10.19 -9.71
C MET A 207 8.75 -10.57 -11.20
N ILE A 208 9.93 -10.72 -11.83
CA ILE A 208 10.08 -11.16 -13.22
C ILE A 208 10.12 -12.68 -13.26
N ARG A 209 10.90 -13.30 -12.35
CA ARG A 209 10.84 -14.74 -12.15
C ARG A 209 9.50 -15.09 -11.53
N ARG A 210 8.84 -16.09 -12.09
CA ARG A 210 7.49 -16.50 -11.68
C ARG A 210 6.43 -15.39 -11.83
N ALA A 211 6.59 -14.49 -12.82
CA ALA A 211 5.69 -13.35 -13.02
C ALA A 211 4.19 -13.72 -13.04
N ARG A 212 3.84 -14.86 -13.67
CA ARG A 212 2.45 -15.36 -13.70
C ARG A 212 1.93 -15.68 -12.29
N THR A 213 2.76 -16.32 -11.44
CA THR A 213 2.41 -16.65 -10.05
C THR A 213 2.19 -15.36 -9.25
N TRP A 214 3.13 -14.40 -9.33
CA TRP A 214 3.00 -13.10 -8.68
C TRP A 214 1.71 -12.38 -9.08
N HIS A 215 1.44 -12.26 -10.38
CA HIS A 215 0.26 -11.57 -10.86
C HIS A 215 -1.03 -12.28 -10.46
N HIS A 216 -1.06 -13.63 -10.55
CA HIS A 216 -2.24 -14.42 -10.20
C HIS A 216 -2.54 -14.31 -8.71
N ALA A 217 -1.56 -14.60 -7.85
CA ALA A 217 -1.72 -14.52 -6.40
C ALA A 217 -2.16 -13.14 -5.94
N THR A 218 -1.54 -12.07 -6.46
CA THR A 218 -1.95 -10.69 -6.15
C THR A 218 -3.39 -10.43 -6.58
N GLY A 219 -3.76 -10.78 -7.81
CA GLY A 219 -5.12 -10.55 -8.31
C GLY A 219 -6.18 -11.31 -7.50
N THR A 220 -5.91 -12.57 -7.15
CA THR A 220 -6.81 -13.39 -6.32
C THR A 220 -6.95 -12.83 -4.91
N ALA A 221 -5.82 -12.46 -4.27
CA ALA A 221 -5.83 -11.87 -2.94
C ALA A 221 -6.65 -10.57 -2.91
N VAL A 222 -6.39 -9.66 -3.86
CA VAL A 222 -7.10 -8.37 -3.92
C VAL A 222 -8.59 -8.57 -4.20
N ALA A 223 -8.96 -9.44 -5.14
CA ALA A 223 -10.37 -9.70 -5.45
C ALA A 223 -11.13 -10.26 -4.24
N GLY A 224 -10.53 -11.21 -3.50
CA GLY A 224 -11.13 -11.75 -2.28
C GLY A 224 -11.28 -10.69 -1.17
N LEU A 225 -10.30 -9.81 -1.02
CA LEU A 225 -10.37 -8.70 -0.05
C LEU A 225 -11.47 -7.70 -0.42
N VAL A 226 -11.52 -7.27 -1.68
CA VAL A 226 -12.50 -6.29 -2.17
C VAL A 226 -13.93 -6.84 -2.05
N ALA A 227 -14.17 -8.10 -2.43
CA ALA A 227 -15.48 -8.72 -2.32
C ALA A 227 -15.99 -8.68 -0.87
N ARG A 228 -15.16 -9.06 0.10
CA ARG A 228 -15.53 -9.01 1.53
C ARG A 228 -15.82 -7.59 2.02
N LEU A 229 -14.96 -6.63 1.64
CA LEU A 229 -15.13 -5.23 2.04
C LEU A 229 -16.39 -4.60 1.42
N ALA A 230 -16.72 -4.94 0.17
CA ALA A 230 -17.92 -4.49 -0.51
C ALA A 230 -19.20 -5.04 0.13
N ASP A 231 -19.13 -6.24 0.73
CA ASP A 231 -20.22 -6.86 1.47
C ASP A 231 -20.30 -6.42 2.94
N GLY A 232 -19.44 -5.48 3.38
CA GLY A 232 -19.36 -5.02 4.76
C GLY A 232 -18.83 -6.06 5.75
N LEU A 233 -18.20 -7.12 5.24
CA LEU A 233 -17.65 -8.19 6.07
C LEU A 233 -16.26 -7.80 6.58
N ASP A 234 -16.01 -8.17 7.85
CA ASP A 234 -14.68 -8.00 8.44
C ASP A 234 -13.58 -8.80 7.69
N PRO A 235 -12.34 -8.38 7.77
CA PRO A 235 -11.21 -9.16 7.30
C PRO A 235 -11.25 -10.59 7.83
N LEU A 236 -10.69 -11.53 7.07
CA LEU A 236 -10.60 -12.93 7.50
C LEU A 236 -9.94 -13.04 8.89
N PRO A 237 -10.31 -14.03 9.71
CA PRO A 237 -9.68 -14.24 11.00
C PRO A 237 -8.15 -14.35 10.84
N ALA A 238 -7.42 -13.93 11.87
CA ALA A 238 -5.97 -14.03 11.92
C ALA A 238 -5.54 -15.49 11.73
N GLU A 239 -4.45 -15.71 11.00
CA GLU A 239 -3.79 -17.01 10.98
C GLU A 239 -3.29 -17.36 12.39
N ARG A 240 -3.18 -18.66 12.68
CA ARG A 240 -2.66 -19.09 13.97
C ARG A 240 -1.21 -18.61 14.11
N PRO A 241 -0.83 -18.03 15.27
CA PRO A 241 0.56 -17.67 15.53
C PRO A 241 1.48 -18.89 15.30
N GLY A 242 2.54 -18.69 14.52
CA GLY A 242 3.52 -19.73 14.24
C GLY A 242 3.27 -20.59 12.99
N ALA A 243 2.23 -20.32 12.21
CA ALA A 243 2.07 -20.97 10.91
C ALA A 243 3.24 -20.59 9.97
N GLU A 244 3.80 -21.61 9.29
CA GLU A 244 4.79 -21.37 8.24
C GLU A 244 4.13 -20.66 7.05
N PRO A 245 4.88 -19.83 6.28
CA PRO A 245 4.33 -19.21 5.09
C PRO A 245 3.81 -20.25 4.09
N ASP A 246 2.62 -20.02 3.53
CA ASP A 246 2.13 -20.80 2.41
C ASP A 246 3.13 -20.73 1.24
N VAL A 247 3.26 -21.81 0.47
CA VAL A 247 4.18 -21.88 -0.69
C VAL A 247 3.41 -21.94 -1.99
N LEU A 248 3.74 -21.02 -2.91
CA LEU A 248 3.22 -20.95 -4.28
C LEU A 248 4.31 -21.20 -5.33
#